data_64bc1bd423dc79f5c405c7893981738e
#
_entry.id   64bc1bd423dc79f5c405c7893981738e
#
_cell.length_a   1.000
_cell.length_b   1.000
_cell.length_c   1.000
_cell.angle_alpha   90.00
_cell.angle_beta   90.00
_cell.angle_gamma   90.00
#
_symmetry.space_group_name_H-M   'P 1'
#
loop_
_entity.id
_entity.type
_entity.pdbx_description
1 polymer ?
#
loop_
_entity_poly.entity_id
_entity_poly.type
_entity_poly.pdbx_seq_one_letter_code
_entity_poly.pdbx_strand_id
1 'polypeptide(L)'
;TQFSLQSRSFEDLCRRDLLRILAATVGGAISCRQLLSQFQETSLNSHAPQFGVSGIQRYRVGVRVVAQGGRCRDIYATLPVPMDWPEQGVRIVDEDTTTDIRRLRFRDLNGAARQMIVEIPDLAAGREAKAIVTYELERSAILAPQTTEDLRLPSKSDHDLRIFLRPSPYIESRNSSIVRLMRETTKDVEGWSKVEAIYDVVRQRVEYRNGELKGAARALADGWGDCEELTCLFIAMARAAGIPARTVWVEGHCYPEFYLVCPEDKGYWYPCQAAGARSFGSMPDLLPILQKGDNFRDPDRPGRSLRYVSEFIRGSAIGGAGSPRVIWVREGA
;
A
#
# COMPACT_ATOMS: atom_id res chain seq x y z
N THR A 1 32.30 -26.81 1.34
CA THR A 1 32.55 -26.78 -0.10
C THR A 1 31.94 -25.51 -0.66
N GLN A 2 32.81 -24.56 -1.00
CA GLN A 2 32.45 -23.28 -1.63
C GLN A 2 32.07 -23.55 -3.11
N PHE A 3 30.98 -22.94 -3.57
CA PHE A 3 30.74 -22.75 -5.00
C PHE A 3 30.61 -21.24 -5.31
N SER A 4 31.56 -20.76 -6.09
CA SER A 4 31.53 -19.42 -6.70
C SER A 4 30.82 -19.54 -8.05
N LEU A 5 29.81 -18.69 -8.32
CA LEU A 5 29.23 -18.47 -9.64
C LEU A 5 29.61 -17.10 -10.14
N GLN A 6 30.40 -17.09 -11.21
CA GLN A 6 30.76 -15.89 -11.97
C GLN A 6 29.57 -15.39 -12.78
N SER A 7 29.33 -14.10 -12.72
CA SER A 7 28.37 -13.37 -13.55
C SER A 7 28.79 -13.34 -15.01
N ARG A 8 27.94 -13.78 -15.92
CA ARG A 8 28.04 -13.46 -17.36
C ARG A 8 27.19 -12.24 -17.67
N SER A 9 27.77 -11.34 -18.44
CA SER A 9 27.19 -10.05 -18.79
C SER A 9 25.97 -10.19 -19.73
N PHE A 10 25.02 -9.30 -19.55
CA PHE A 10 23.67 -9.29 -20.16
C PHE A 10 23.65 -8.74 -21.61
N GLU A 11 24.79 -8.53 -22.26
CA GLU A 11 24.84 -7.86 -23.57
C GLU A 11 24.77 -8.76 -24.80
N ASP A 12 24.89 -10.08 -24.66
CA ASP A 12 25.01 -10.99 -25.83
C ASP A 12 23.71 -11.71 -26.24
N LEU A 13 22.57 -11.45 -25.61
CA LEU A 13 21.29 -12.16 -25.88
C LEU A 13 20.30 -11.40 -26.78
N CYS A 14 20.60 -10.18 -27.19
CA CYS A 14 19.59 -9.30 -27.81
C CYS A 14 19.58 -9.23 -29.35
N ARG A 15 20.40 -10.00 -30.09
CA ARG A 15 20.48 -9.90 -31.57
C ARG A 15 20.16 -11.13 -32.39
N ARG A 16 20.00 -12.31 -31.77
CA ARG A 16 19.77 -13.57 -32.55
C ARG A 16 18.35 -14.12 -32.49
N ASP A 17 17.53 -13.74 -31.52
CA ASP A 17 16.17 -14.27 -31.36
C ASP A 17 15.07 -13.43 -32.04
N LEU A 18 15.36 -12.22 -32.47
CA LEU A 18 14.42 -11.35 -33.20
C LEU A 18 14.15 -11.78 -34.66
N LEU A 19 14.95 -12.67 -35.22
CA LEU A 19 14.83 -13.14 -36.62
C LEU A 19 14.13 -14.49 -36.78
N ARG A 20 13.73 -15.17 -35.70
CA ARG A 20 13.06 -16.47 -35.79
C ARG A 20 11.55 -16.48 -35.58
N ILE A 21 10.95 -15.31 -35.23
CA ILE A 21 9.50 -15.17 -35.02
C ILE A 21 8.74 -14.73 -36.30
N LEU A 22 9.45 -14.42 -37.36
CA LEU A 22 8.88 -13.89 -38.63
C LEU A 22 8.54 -14.95 -39.69
N ALA A 23 8.55 -16.24 -39.38
CA ALA A 23 8.36 -17.31 -40.39
C ALA A 23 7.27 -18.34 -40.05
N ALA A 24 6.20 -17.97 -39.36
CA ALA A 24 5.02 -18.84 -39.24
C ALA A 24 3.76 -18.06 -38.90
N THR A 25 3.15 -17.41 -39.88
CA THR A 25 1.67 -17.23 -39.98
C THR A 25 1.33 -16.73 -41.36
N VAL A 26 0.92 -17.62 -42.19
CA VAL A 26 0.10 -17.34 -43.39
C VAL A 26 -1.34 -17.22 -42.92
N GLY A 27 -1.99 -16.06 -43.16
CA GLY A 27 -3.43 -15.95 -43.09
C GLY A 27 -3.96 -14.93 -42.04
N GLY A 28 -3.89 -13.67 -42.33
CA GLY A 28 -4.62 -12.62 -41.59
C GLY A 28 -3.95 -11.28 -41.78
N ALA A 29 -4.46 -10.46 -42.72
CA ALA A 29 -4.01 -9.08 -42.91
C ALA A 29 -4.40 -8.24 -41.70
N ILE A 30 -3.59 -8.25 -40.66
CA ILE A 30 -3.67 -7.27 -39.58
C ILE A 30 -3.11 -5.97 -40.19
N SER A 31 -3.99 -4.98 -40.35
CA SER A 31 -3.65 -3.68 -40.91
C SER A 31 -2.49 -3.04 -40.11
N CYS A 32 -1.48 -2.59 -40.82
CA CYS A 32 -0.34 -1.85 -40.27
C CYS A 32 -0.75 -0.64 -39.39
N ARG A 33 -1.99 -0.15 -39.56
CA ARG A 33 -2.63 0.86 -38.71
C ARG A 33 -2.94 0.38 -37.29
N GLN A 34 -3.29 -0.91 -37.08
CA GLN A 34 -3.58 -1.44 -35.74
C GLN A 34 -2.30 -1.68 -34.93
N LEU A 35 -1.21 -2.06 -35.59
CA LEU A 35 0.11 -2.17 -34.92
C LEU A 35 0.66 -0.79 -34.53
N LEU A 36 0.49 0.23 -35.39
CA LEU A 36 0.89 1.59 -35.08
C LEU A 36 0.04 2.23 -33.97
N SER A 37 -1.26 1.90 -33.86
CA SER A 37 -2.09 2.38 -32.75
C SER A 37 -1.71 1.76 -31.40
N GLN A 38 -1.33 0.48 -31.37
CA GLN A 38 -0.82 -0.14 -30.15
C GLN A 38 0.57 0.41 -29.71
N PHE A 39 1.43 0.76 -30.67
CA PHE A 39 2.70 1.45 -30.37
C PHE A 39 2.51 2.92 -29.98
N GLN A 40 1.46 3.59 -30.45
CA GLN A 40 1.13 4.97 -30.05
C GLN A 40 0.47 5.03 -28.65
N GLU A 41 -0.32 4.02 -28.23
CA GLU A 41 -0.87 3.98 -26.86
C GLU A 41 0.21 3.74 -25.79
N THR A 42 1.29 3.02 -26.11
CA THR A 42 2.42 2.82 -25.19
C THR A 42 3.32 4.07 -25.08
N SER A 43 3.30 4.98 -26.02
CA SER A 43 4.10 6.23 -25.98
C SER A 43 3.40 7.39 -25.26
N LEU A 44 2.12 7.25 -24.88
CA LEU A 44 1.30 8.35 -24.36
C LEU A 44 1.38 8.57 -22.85
N ASN A 45 2.20 7.80 -22.10
CA ASN A 45 2.27 7.90 -20.64
C ASN A 45 3.69 7.91 -20.10
N SER A 46 4.58 8.72 -20.65
CA SER A 46 5.96 8.86 -20.16
C SER A 46 6.03 9.36 -18.71
N HIS A 47 5.02 10.09 -18.25
CA HIS A 47 4.89 10.58 -16.88
C HIS A 47 4.26 9.55 -15.92
N ALA A 48 3.60 8.50 -16.43
CA ALA A 48 3.00 7.47 -15.57
C ALA A 48 4.07 6.60 -14.89
N PRO A 49 3.83 6.13 -13.65
CA PRO A 49 4.62 5.04 -13.10
C PRO A 49 4.56 3.84 -14.03
N GLN A 50 5.70 3.20 -14.28
CA GLN A 50 5.78 2.00 -15.10
C GLN A 50 5.72 0.76 -14.20
N PHE A 51 5.17 -0.34 -14.71
CA PHE A 51 5.18 -1.61 -14.00
C PHE A 51 6.29 -2.51 -14.55
N GLY A 52 7.13 -2.98 -13.63
CA GLY A 52 8.26 -3.86 -13.92
C GLY A 52 7.92 -5.33 -13.74
N VAL A 53 8.88 -6.07 -13.21
CA VAL A 53 8.72 -7.51 -12.92
C VAL A 53 7.55 -7.73 -11.97
N SER A 54 6.71 -8.72 -12.29
CA SER A 54 5.60 -9.17 -11.44
C SER A 54 5.95 -10.47 -10.73
N GLY A 55 5.41 -10.64 -9.54
CA GLY A 55 5.47 -11.87 -8.76
C GLY A 55 4.07 -12.31 -8.35
N ILE A 56 3.82 -13.62 -8.39
CA ILE A 56 2.60 -14.22 -7.86
C ILE A 56 2.92 -14.83 -6.51
N GLN A 57 2.11 -14.51 -5.52
CA GLN A 57 2.23 -15.03 -4.16
C GLN A 57 0.86 -15.36 -3.59
N ARG A 58 0.82 -16.31 -2.65
CA ARG A 58 -0.38 -16.61 -1.89
C ARG A 58 -0.32 -15.93 -0.53
N TYR A 59 -1.47 -15.45 -0.09
CA TYR A 59 -1.59 -14.75 1.17
C TYR A 59 -2.88 -15.19 1.88
N ARG A 60 -2.74 -15.70 3.11
CA ARG A 60 -3.86 -16.18 3.92
C ARG A 60 -4.21 -15.15 4.96
N VAL A 61 -5.49 -14.77 4.99
CA VAL A 61 -6.01 -13.79 5.97
C VAL A 61 -7.27 -14.34 6.61
N GLY A 62 -7.37 -14.25 7.93
CA GLY A 62 -8.55 -14.75 8.60
C GLY A 62 -8.55 -14.60 10.12
N VAL A 63 -9.53 -15.24 10.73
CA VAL A 63 -9.69 -15.30 12.17
C VAL A 63 -10.09 -16.70 12.62
N ARG A 64 -9.51 -17.14 13.73
CA ARG A 64 -9.93 -18.31 14.50
C ARG A 64 -10.38 -17.84 15.87
N VAL A 65 -11.55 -18.27 16.29
CA VAL A 65 -12.14 -17.90 17.59
C VAL A 65 -12.41 -19.18 18.37
N VAL A 66 -11.81 -19.31 19.54
CA VAL A 66 -11.96 -20.50 20.41
C VAL A 66 -12.71 -20.11 21.68
N ALA A 67 -13.86 -20.71 21.90
CA ALA A 67 -14.68 -20.50 23.11
C ALA A 67 -14.15 -21.30 24.30
N GLN A 68 -12.90 -21.05 24.73
CA GLN A 68 -12.20 -21.85 25.74
C GLN A 68 -12.75 -21.69 27.17
N GLY A 69 -13.36 -20.57 27.52
CA GLY A 69 -13.89 -20.30 28.87
C GLY A 69 -15.40 -20.60 29.05
N GLY A 70 -16.12 -20.90 27.96
CA GLY A 70 -17.56 -21.10 27.93
C GLY A 70 -18.18 -20.67 26.61
N ARG A 71 -19.50 -20.77 26.53
CA ARG A 71 -20.27 -20.42 25.33
C ARG A 71 -20.15 -18.91 25.02
N CYS A 72 -19.94 -18.57 23.75
CA CYS A 72 -19.91 -17.20 23.26
C CYS A 72 -21.03 -16.94 22.25
N ARG A 73 -21.58 -15.73 22.23
CA ARG A 73 -22.67 -15.32 21.32
C ARG A 73 -22.38 -13.98 20.65
N ASP A 74 -23.04 -13.78 19.51
CA ASP A 74 -23.06 -12.52 18.76
C ASP A 74 -21.65 -12.02 18.44
N ILE A 75 -20.75 -12.97 18.10
CA ILE A 75 -19.38 -12.63 17.73
C ILE A 75 -19.40 -12.00 16.35
N TYR A 76 -18.83 -10.81 16.28
CA TYR A 76 -18.63 -10.03 15.08
C TYR A 76 -17.17 -9.62 15.00
N ALA A 77 -16.48 -10.06 13.96
CA ALA A 77 -15.08 -9.75 13.74
C ALA A 77 -14.88 -9.06 12.39
N THR A 78 -13.97 -8.10 12.35
CA THR A 78 -13.50 -7.46 11.10
C THR A 78 -11.99 -7.44 11.05
N LEU A 79 -11.44 -7.59 9.84
CA LEU A 79 -10.00 -7.52 9.60
C LEU A 79 -9.73 -7.02 8.18
N PRO A 80 -8.64 -6.26 7.96
CA PRO A 80 -8.26 -5.82 6.63
C PRO A 80 -7.78 -7.00 5.80
N VAL A 81 -8.14 -6.97 4.51
CA VAL A 81 -7.75 -7.95 3.51
C VAL A 81 -7.20 -7.24 2.28
N PRO A 82 -6.35 -7.90 1.47
CA PRO A 82 -5.86 -7.32 0.22
C PRO A 82 -6.99 -6.93 -0.73
N MET A 83 -6.75 -5.91 -1.54
CA MET A 83 -7.66 -5.47 -2.60
C MET A 83 -6.86 -5.10 -3.85
N ASP A 84 -7.55 -4.94 -4.98
CA ASP A 84 -6.95 -4.55 -6.25
C ASP A 84 -6.40 -3.11 -6.21
N TRP A 85 -5.20 -2.95 -6.78
CA TRP A 85 -4.55 -1.68 -7.07
C TRP A 85 -3.97 -1.74 -8.49
N PRO A 86 -3.61 -0.63 -9.12
CA PRO A 86 -2.97 -0.69 -10.45
C PRO A 86 -1.77 -1.63 -10.52
N GLU A 87 -1.02 -1.72 -9.45
CA GLU A 87 0.17 -2.57 -9.32
C GLU A 87 -0.09 -3.92 -8.62
N GLN A 88 -1.32 -4.21 -8.21
CA GLN A 88 -1.68 -5.44 -7.50
C GLN A 88 -3.02 -6.00 -7.95
N GLY A 89 -3.02 -7.13 -8.60
CA GLY A 89 -4.23 -7.92 -8.85
C GLY A 89 -4.51 -8.89 -7.70
N VAL A 90 -5.79 -9.06 -7.33
CA VAL A 90 -6.19 -9.90 -6.19
C VAL A 90 -7.27 -10.89 -6.60
N ARG A 91 -7.05 -12.17 -6.34
CA ARG A 91 -8.01 -13.25 -6.59
C ARG A 91 -8.17 -14.13 -5.36
N ILE A 92 -9.39 -14.40 -4.94
CA ILE A 92 -9.68 -15.42 -3.92
C ILE A 92 -9.54 -16.80 -4.57
N VAL A 93 -8.74 -17.67 -3.97
CA VAL A 93 -8.48 -19.03 -4.47
C VAL A 93 -8.99 -20.11 -3.54
N ASP A 94 -9.21 -19.80 -2.26
CA ASP A 94 -9.77 -20.74 -1.29
C ASP A 94 -10.46 -20.02 -0.12
N GLU A 95 -11.52 -20.62 0.42
CA GLU A 95 -12.22 -20.17 1.62
C GLU A 95 -12.38 -21.34 2.59
N ASP A 96 -11.63 -21.32 3.69
CA ASP A 96 -11.65 -22.34 4.74
C ASP A 96 -12.48 -21.85 5.93
N THR A 97 -13.76 -22.26 5.98
CA THR A 97 -14.72 -21.83 7.01
C THR A 97 -15.38 -23.01 7.73
N THR A 98 -15.63 -22.85 9.04
CA THR A 98 -16.43 -23.79 9.81
C THR A 98 -17.93 -23.49 9.72
N THR A 99 -18.77 -24.47 10.03
CA THR A 99 -20.25 -24.35 10.00
C THR A 99 -20.80 -23.35 11.02
N ASP A 100 -20.02 -22.95 12.01
CA ASP A 100 -20.39 -21.93 13.00
C ASP A 100 -20.41 -20.51 12.42
N ILE A 101 -19.77 -20.31 11.24
CA ILE A 101 -19.80 -19.04 10.52
C ILE A 101 -21.15 -18.88 9.81
N ARG A 102 -21.97 -17.93 10.30
CA ARG A 102 -23.24 -17.61 9.64
C ARG A 102 -23.07 -16.79 8.39
N ARG A 103 -22.11 -15.86 8.41
CA ARG A 103 -21.86 -14.92 7.30
C ARG A 103 -20.38 -14.53 7.24
N LEU A 104 -19.85 -14.61 6.03
CA LEU A 104 -18.59 -14.01 5.63
C LEU A 104 -18.90 -13.01 4.49
N ARG A 105 -18.46 -11.76 4.60
CA ARG A 105 -18.68 -10.73 3.59
C ARG A 105 -17.55 -9.71 3.59
N PHE A 106 -17.47 -8.93 2.54
CA PHE A 106 -16.46 -7.90 2.37
C PHE A 106 -17.09 -6.51 2.35
N ARG A 107 -16.35 -5.51 2.81
CA ARG A 107 -16.73 -4.11 2.83
C ARG A 107 -15.56 -3.24 2.43
N ASP A 108 -15.74 -2.39 1.43
CA ASP A 108 -14.74 -1.41 1.03
C ASP A 108 -14.88 -0.14 1.87
N LEU A 109 -13.75 0.40 2.31
CA LEU A 109 -13.65 1.67 3.01
C LEU A 109 -13.12 2.73 2.04
N ASN A 110 -14.04 3.38 1.30
CA ASN A 110 -13.77 4.47 0.35
C ASN A 110 -12.65 4.16 -0.67
N GLY A 111 -12.56 2.90 -1.14
CA GLY A 111 -11.53 2.49 -2.10
C GLY A 111 -10.08 2.53 -1.55
N ALA A 112 -9.93 2.64 -0.23
CA ALA A 112 -8.61 2.77 0.41
C ALA A 112 -8.21 1.55 1.26
N ALA A 113 -9.19 0.77 1.70
CA ALA A 113 -9.01 -0.50 2.40
C ALA A 113 -10.25 -1.38 2.16
N ARG A 114 -10.07 -2.70 2.25
CA ARG A 114 -11.16 -3.69 2.26
C ARG A 114 -11.12 -4.46 3.55
N GLN A 115 -12.27 -4.62 4.19
CA GLN A 115 -12.44 -5.44 5.39
C GLN A 115 -13.20 -6.72 5.07
N MET A 116 -12.72 -7.86 5.57
CA MET A 116 -13.50 -9.07 5.72
C MET A 116 -14.29 -8.97 7.03
N ILE A 117 -15.56 -9.31 6.98
CA ILE A 117 -16.49 -9.30 8.11
C ILE A 117 -16.97 -10.73 8.35
N VAL A 118 -16.82 -11.20 9.59
CA VAL A 118 -17.18 -12.55 10.03
C VAL A 118 -18.20 -12.47 11.15
N GLU A 119 -19.34 -13.17 10.98
CA GLU A 119 -20.41 -13.24 11.97
C GLU A 119 -20.60 -14.68 12.45
N ILE A 120 -20.46 -14.88 13.79
CA ILE A 120 -20.66 -16.16 14.48
C ILE A 120 -21.74 -15.94 15.53
N PRO A 121 -23.00 -16.36 15.27
CA PRO A 121 -24.11 -16.08 16.18
C PRO A 121 -24.01 -16.82 17.51
N ASP A 122 -23.45 -18.02 17.47
CA ASP A 122 -23.32 -18.88 18.65
C ASP A 122 -22.11 -19.81 18.50
N LEU A 123 -21.29 -19.88 19.54
CA LEU A 123 -20.14 -20.76 19.60
C LEU A 123 -20.12 -21.49 20.94
N ALA A 124 -20.38 -22.80 20.89
CA ALA A 124 -20.45 -23.62 22.08
C ALA A 124 -19.11 -23.70 22.83
N ALA A 125 -19.15 -23.92 24.15
CA ALA A 125 -17.94 -24.06 24.97
C ALA A 125 -17.00 -25.12 24.40
N GLY A 126 -15.70 -24.78 24.31
CA GLY A 126 -14.64 -25.63 23.77
C GLY A 126 -14.59 -25.70 22.24
N ARG A 127 -15.57 -25.14 21.51
CA ARG A 127 -15.57 -25.12 20.05
C ARG A 127 -14.64 -24.04 19.49
N GLU A 128 -14.17 -24.32 18.29
CA GLU A 128 -13.46 -23.34 17.44
C GLU A 128 -14.28 -23.01 16.20
N ALA A 129 -14.46 -21.73 15.94
CA ALA A 129 -14.93 -21.21 14.67
C ALA A 129 -13.75 -20.64 13.88
N LYS A 130 -13.69 -20.92 12.59
CA LYS A 130 -12.61 -20.52 11.68
C LYS A 130 -13.17 -19.91 10.41
N ALA A 131 -12.62 -18.76 10.00
CA ALA A 131 -12.85 -18.14 8.72
C ALA A 131 -11.51 -17.62 8.18
N ILE A 132 -10.95 -18.31 7.20
CA ILE A 132 -9.67 -18.00 6.56
C ILE A 132 -9.92 -17.97 5.06
N VAL A 133 -9.47 -16.88 4.41
CA VAL A 133 -9.50 -16.72 2.97
C VAL A 133 -8.08 -16.71 2.43
N THR A 134 -7.84 -17.51 1.42
CA THR A 134 -6.56 -17.55 0.68
C THR A 134 -6.69 -16.71 -0.58
N TYR A 135 -5.83 -15.72 -0.68
CA TYR A 135 -5.70 -14.85 -1.84
C TYR A 135 -4.51 -15.28 -2.69
N GLU A 136 -4.64 -15.18 -3.99
CA GLU A 136 -3.52 -15.12 -4.92
C GLU A 136 -3.35 -13.67 -5.35
N LEU A 137 -2.15 -13.15 -5.14
CA LEU A 137 -1.78 -11.77 -5.39
C LEU A 137 -0.76 -11.73 -6.53
N GLU A 138 -1.08 -11.02 -7.60
CA GLU A 138 -0.12 -10.66 -8.63
C GLU A 138 0.37 -9.24 -8.35
N ARG A 139 1.62 -9.10 -7.88
CA ARG A 139 2.21 -7.83 -7.48
C ARG A 139 3.32 -7.46 -8.44
N SER A 140 3.24 -6.27 -9.03
CA SER A 140 4.26 -5.71 -9.93
C SER A 140 5.14 -4.70 -9.20
N ALA A 141 6.44 -4.74 -9.45
CA ALA A 141 7.33 -3.67 -9.07
C ALA A 141 6.91 -2.36 -9.78
N ILE A 142 7.05 -1.24 -9.09
CA ILE A 142 6.78 0.08 -9.64
C ILE A 142 8.11 0.72 -10.01
N LEU A 143 8.26 1.08 -11.26
CA LEU A 143 9.41 1.81 -11.79
C LEU A 143 9.09 3.30 -11.85
N ALA A 144 10.12 4.14 -11.71
CA ALA A 144 9.97 5.57 -11.87
C ALA A 144 9.48 5.91 -13.30
N PRO A 145 8.75 7.02 -13.46
CA PRO A 145 8.34 7.48 -14.78
C PRO A 145 9.56 7.80 -15.66
N GLN A 146 9.40 7.67 -16.97
CA GLN A 146 10.47 7.98 -17.92
C GLN A 146 10.77 9.48 -17.99
N THR A 147 9.75 10.31 -17.76
CA THR A 147 9.82 11.78 -17.78
C THR A 147 9.25 12.33 -16.48
N THR A 148 10.02 13.17 -15.81
CA THR A 148 9.61 13.87 -14.57
C THR A 148 9.47 15.37 -14.77
N GLU A 149 9.95 15.87 -15.90
CA GLU A 149 9.83 17.26 -16.33
C GLU A 149 8.34 17.64 -16.43
N ASP A 150 8.02 18.89 -16.14
CA ASP A 150 6.66 19.44 -16.20
C ASP A 150 5.61 18.80 -15.28
N LEU A 151 6.01 17.83 -14.43
CA LEU A 151 5.16 17.37 -13.37
C LEU A 151 4.92 18.48 -12.33
N ARG A 152 3.67 18.76 -12.05
CA ARG A 152 3.26 19.89 -11.21
C ARG A 152 2.28 19.47 -10.11
N LEU A 153 2.09 20.35 -9.15
CA LEU A 153 1.10 20.15 -8.11
C LEU A 153 -0.32 20.18 -8.71
N PRO A 154 -1.25 19.35 -8.20
CA PRO A 154 -2.64 19.38 -8.63
C PRO A 154 -3.31 20.72 -8.27
N SER A 155 -4.40 21.02 -8.95
CA SER A 155 -5.24 22.18 -8.62
C SER A 155 -5.79 22.06 -7.19
N LYS A 156 -5.82 23.16 -6.45
CA LYS A 156 -6.42 23.23 -5.10
C LYS A 156 -7.92 22.94 -5.09
N SER A 157 -8.58 22.99 -6.25
CA SER A 157 -10.00 22.70 -6.40
C SER A 157 -10.33 21.22 -6.46
N ASP A 158 -9.35 20.34 -6.63
CA ASP A 158 -9.58 18.90 -6.67
C ASP A 158 -10.09 18.41 -5.30
N HIS A 159 -11.38 18.06 -5.27
CA HIS A 159 -12.08 17.67 -4.04
C HIS A 159 -11.58 16.33 -3.50
N ASP A 160 -11.27 15.40 -4.39
CA ASP A 160 -10.91 14.03 -4.02
C ASP A 160 -9.52 13.94 -3.39
N LEU A 161 -8.65 14.88 -3.75
CA LEU A 161 -7.31 14.98 -3.19
C LEU A 161 -7.24 15.72 -1.83
N ARG A 162 -8.31 16.41 -1.41
CA ARG A 162 -8.31 17.22 -0.18
C ARG A 162 -8.02 16.41 1.08
N ILE A 163 -8.45 15.15 1.15
CA ILE A 163 -8.18 14.30 2.30
C ILE A 163 -6.68 14.05 2.47
N PHE A 164 -5.94 13.98 1.36
CA PHE A 164 -4.51 13.73 1.31
C PHE A 164 -3.64 14.99 1.50
N LEU A 165 -4.27 16.13 1.79
CA LEU A 165 -3.63 17.40 2.12
C LEU A 165 -3.85 17.80 3.60
N ARG A 166 -4.72 17.09 4.34
CA ARG A 166 -5.06 17.41 5.72
C ARG A 166 -4.12 16.67 6.69
N PRO A 167 -3.92 17.22 7.90
CA PRO A 167 -3.32 16.45 8.99
C PRO A 167 -4.14 15.18 9.26
N SER A 168 -3.46 14.13 9.68
CA SER A 168 -4.06 12.87 10.10
C SER A 168 -3.30 12.32 11.33
N PRO A 169 -3.75 11.25 11.97
CA PRO A 169 -3.05 10.72 13.14
C PRO A 169 -1.57 10.46 12.85
N TYR A 170 -0.69 11.03 13.67
CA TYR A 170 0.79 10.96 13.55
C TYR A 170 1.40 11.71 12.36
N ILE A 171 0.58 12.38 11.54
CA ILE A 171 1.01 13.17 10.36
C ILE A 171 0.62 14.64 10.61
N GLU A 172 1.45 15.35 11.39
CA GLU A 172 1.19 16.70 11.87
C GLU A 172 1.66 17.77 10.86
N SER A 173 1.08 17.79 9.67
CA SER A 173 1.46 18.66 8.55
C SER A 173 1.34 20.17 8.84
N ARG A 174 0.72 20.57 9.96
CA ARG A 174 0.62 21.96 10.42
C ARG A 174 1.60 22.29 11.55
N ASN A 175 2.42 21.34 12.01
CA ASN A 175 3.42 21.59 13.03
C ASN A 175 4.43 22.64 12.54
N SER A 176 4.73 23.64 13.37
CA SER A 176 5.56 24.79 12.99
C SER A 176 6.99 24.41 12.59
N SER A 177 7.58 23.42 13.25
CA SER A 177 8.95 22.94 12.93
C SER A 177 8.96 22.20 11.58
N ILE A 178 7.93 21.38 11.29
CA ILE A 178 7.77 20.70 10.01
C ILE A 178 7.56 21.72 8.88
N VAL A 179 6.67 22.70 9.10
CA VAL A 179 6.39 23.76 8.09
C VAL A 179 7.64 24.60 7.83
N ARG A 180 8.43 24.92 8.86
CA ARG A 180 9.69 25.66 8.71
C ARG A 180 10.69 24.86 7.88
N LEU A 181 10.96 23.61 8.28
CA LEU A 181 11.88 22.72 7.54
C LEU A 181 11.45 22.56 6.08
N MET A 182 10.16 22.33 5.84
CA MET A 182 9.60 22.24 4.49
C MET A 182 9.90 23.49 3.66
N ARG A 183 9.66 24.70 4.21
CA ARG A 183 9.89 25.96 3.50
C ARG A 183 11.37 26.16 3.17
N GLU A 184 12.26 25.87 4.11
CA GLU A 184 13.70 25.94 3.93
C GLU A 184 14.16 24.98 2.82
N THR A 185 13.63 23.74 2.83
CA THR A 185 14.00 22.69 1.88
C THR A 185 13.49 22.96 0.46
N THR A 186 12.32 23.59 0.33
CA THR A 186 11.62 23.68 -0.97
C THR A 186 11.62 25.08 -1.57
N LYS A 187 12.47 25.98 -1.09
CA LYS A 187 12.47 27.41 -1.44
C LYS A 187 12.61 27.67 -2.92
N ASP A 188 13.53 26.97 -3.58
CA ASP A 188 13.94 27.24 -4.96
C ASP A 188 13.71 26.05 -5.90
N VAL A 189 12.80 25.14 -5.53
CA VAL A 189 12.50 23.93 -6.31
C VAL A 189 11.00 23.71 -6.49
N GLU A 190 10.60 23.13 -7.62
CA GLU A 190 9.21 22.89 -7.97
C GLU A 190 8.97 21.46 -8.48
N GLY A 191 7.71 21.08 -8.64
CA GLY A 191 7.30 19.81 -9.22
C GLY A 191 7.96 18.60 -8.57
N TRP A 192 8.55 17.74 -9.39
CA TRP A 192 9.22 16.52 -8.96
C TRP A 192 10.41 16.81 -8.03
N SER A 193 11.26 17.78 -8.38
CA SER A 193 12.44 18.14 -7.58
C SER A 193 12.08 18.67 -6.19
N LYS A 194 10.90 19.30 -6.03
CA LYS A 194 10.40 19.71 -4.72
C LYS A 194 10.12 18.51 -3.82
N VAL A 195 9.52 17.46 -4.38
CA VAL A 195 9.21 16.22 -3.62
C VAL A 195 10.50 15.48 -3.30
N GLU A 196 11.45 15.41 -4.24
CA GLU A 196 12.73 14.75 -4.05
C GLU A 196 13.57 15.45 -2.96
N ALA A 197 13.57 16.78 -2.91
CA ALA A 197 14.23 17.54 -1.85
C ALA A 197 13.61 17.23 -0.46
N ILE A 198 12.29 17.11 -0.37
CA ILE A 198 11.60 16.67 0.87
C ILE A 198 12.04 15.26 1.24
N TYR A 199 12.06 14.34 0.28
CA TYR A 199 12.47 12.96 0.49
C TYR A 199 13.90 12.85 1.04
N ASP A 200 14.84 13.55 0.42
CA ASP A 200 16.25 13.51 0.81
C ASP A 200 16.48 14.16 2.19
N VAL A 201 15.81 15.28 2.51
CA VAL A 201 15.95 15.91 3.83
C VAL A 201 15.36 15.07 4.96
N VAL A 202 14.25 14.36 4.71
CA VAL A 202 13.68 13.44 5.72
C VAL A 202 14.68 12.35 6.05
N ARG A 203 15.28 11.71 5.05
CA ARG A 203 16.29 10.67 5.23
C ARG A 203 17.58 11.16 5.88
N GLN A 204 17.90 12.44 5.68
CA GLN A 204 19.06 13.07 6.33
C GLN A 204 18.82 13.44 7.78
N ARG A 205 17.58 13.87 8.12
CA ARG A 205 17.23 14.40 9.45
C ARG A 205 16.81 13.35 10.45
N VAL A 206 16.34 12.19 9.99
CA VAL A 206 15.81 11.14 10.85
C VAL A 206 16.55 9.83 10.57
N GLU A 207 17.34 9.40 11.56
CA GLU A 207 18.02 8.10 11.52
C GLU A 207 16.99 6.97 11.70
N TYR A 208 17.12 5.89 10.92
CA TYR A 208 16.27 4.72 11.09
C TYR A 208 16.62 3.99 12.40
N ARG A 209 15.64 3.89 13.27
CA ARG A 209 15.75 3.19 14.54
C ARG A 209 14.38 2.68 14.99
N ASN A 210 14.29 1.38 15.30
CA ASN A 210 13.07 0.81 15.86
C ASN A 210 12.71 1.45 17.19
N GLY A 211 11.42 1.72 17.40
CA GLY A 211 10.91 2.31 18.62
C GLY A 211 9.40 2.30 18.69
N GLU A 212 8.85 2.93 19.71
CA GLU A 212 7.41 3.15 19.82
C GLU A 212 6.95 4.25 18.87
N LEU A 213 5.74 4.07 18.33
CA LEU A 213 5.11 5.03 17.43
C LEU A 213 4.92 6.39 18.11
N LYS A 214 5.48 7.45 17.53
CA LYS A 214 5.49 8.80 18.11
C LYS A 214 5.08 9.94 17.16
N GLY A 215 5.02 9.66 15.86
CA GLY A 215 4.58 10.59 14.83
C GLY A 215 5.67 11.52 14.28
N ALA A 216 5.31 12.28 13.25
CA ALA A 216 6.21 13.08 12.43
C ALA A 216 6.93 14.19 13.24
N ALA A 217 6.18 14.94 14.04
CA ALA A 217 6.74 16.07 14.80
C ALA A 217 7.75 15.59 15.85
N ARG A 218 7.49 14.51 16.52
CA ARG A 218 8.37 13.93 17.53
C ARG A 218 9.59 13.28 16.90
N ALA A 219 9.42 12.56 15.79
CA ALA A 219 10.53 11.98 15.05
C ALA A 219 11.51 13.05 14.56
N LEU A 220 11.01 14.17 14.02
CA LEU A 220 11.85 15.30 13.64
C LEU A 220 12.60 15.91 14.82
N ALA A 221 11.96 16.04 16.00
CA ALA A 221 12.58 16.60 17.20
C ALA A 221 13.66 15.68 17.79
N ASP A 222 13.42 14.37 17.79
CA ASP A 222 14.34 13.35 18.33
C ASP A 222 15.45 12.99 17.37
N GLY A 223 15.29 13.23 16.05
CA GLY A 223 16.24 12.88 14.99
C GLY A 223 16.30 11.37 14.67
N TRP A 224 15.33 10.56 15.10
CA TRP A 224 15.23 9.13 14.82
C TRP A 224 13.79 8.63 14.79
N GLY A 225 13.57 7.50 14.12
CA GLY A 225 12.28 6.82 14.02
C GLY A 225 12.36 5.58 13.14
N ASP A 226 11.28 4.80 13.10
CA ASP A 226 11.21 3.64 12.22
C ASP A 226 10.56 3.97 10.85
N CYS A 227 10.11 2.97 10.10
CA CYS A 227 9.50 3.19 8.80
C CYS A 227 8.23 4.02 8.87
N GLU A 228 7.46 3.94 9.97
CA GLU A 228 6.24 4.73 10.13
C GLU A 228 6.56 6.20 10.38
N GLU A 229 7.54 6.54 11.24
CA GLU A 229 7.93 7.92 11.51
C GLU A 229 8.52 8.61 10.27
N LEU A 230 9.42 7.93 9.54
CA LEU A 230 9.99 8.49 8.32
C LEU A 230 8.89 8.73 7.27
N THR A 231 7.97 7.77 7.12
CA THR A 231 6.79 7.90 6.25
C THR A 231 5.89 9.05 6.70
N CYS A 232 5.56 9.13 7.99
CA CYS A 232 4.75 10.21 8.53
C CYS A 232 5.38 11.59 8.33
N LEU A 233 6.69 11.73 8.54
CA LEU A 233 7.39 13.00 8.35
C LEU A 233 7.43 13.42 6.87
N PHE A 234 7.71 12.48 5.96
CA PHE A 234 7.64 12.75 4.53
C PHE A 234 6.25 13.26 4.13
N ILE A 235 5.19 12.53 4.51
CA ILE A 235 3.81 12.91 4.18
C ILE A 235 3.43 14.25 4.82
N ALA A 236 3.86 14.52 6.05
CA ALA A 236 3.59 15.77 6.72
C ALA A 236 4.24 16.98 6.00
N MET A 237 5.50 16.84 5.56
CA MET A 237 6.19 17.86 4.77
C MET A 237 5.57 18.02 3.38
N ALA A 238 5.27 16.92 2.67
CA ALA A 238 4.61 16.97 1.37
C ALA A 238 3.26 17.70 1.44
N ARG A 239 2.41 17.37 2.41
CA ARG A 239 1.12 18.04 2.63
C ARG A 239 1.28 19.51 3.01
N ALA A 240 2.27 19.85 3.81
CA ALA A 240 2.59 21.23 4.13
C ALA A 240 3.03 22.04 2.89
N ALA A 241 3.66 21.39 1.91
CA ALA A 241 4.03 21.96 0.62
C ALA A 241 2.87 21.99 -0.41
N GLY A 242 1.68 21.48 -0.04
CA GLY A 242 0.54 21.40 -0.94
C GLY A 242 0.56 20.18 -1.88
N ILE A 243 1.39 19.19 -1.60
CA ILE A 243 1.52 17.93 -2.36
C ILE A 243 0.64 16.88 -1.66
N PRO A 244 -0.39 16.33 -2.35
CA PRO A 244 -1.15 15.22 -1.80
C PRO A 244 -0.23 14.01 -1.58
N ALA A 245 -0.30 13.42 -0.39
CA ALA A 245 0.50 12.26 -0.04
C ALA A 245 -0.27 11.33 0.89
N ARG A 246 0.02 10.03 0.83
CA ARG A 246 -0.63 9.00 1.63
C ARG A 246 0.33 7.89 2.01
N THR A 247 -0.01 7.12 3.05
CA THR A 247 0.71 5.91 3.43
C THR A 247 0.23 4.72 2.62
N VAL A 248 1.14 3.88 2.17
CA VAL A 248 0.88 2.52 1.67
C VAL A 248 1.33 1.54 2.74
N TRP A 249 0.40 0.68 3.16
CA TRP A 249 0.63 -0.33 4.18
C TRP A 249 0.82 -1.68 3.49
N VAL A 250 1.97 -2.27 3.69
CA VAL A 250 2.32 -3.62 3.24
C VAL A 250 2.57 -4.53 4.45
N GLU A 251 2.80 -5.82 4.22
CA GLU A 251 3.10 -6.73 5.31
C GLU A 251 4.39 -6.32 6.04
N GLY A 252 4.27 -6.05 7.35
CA GLY A 252 5.41 -5.69 8.21
C GLY A 252 6.08 -4.35 7.92
N HIS A 253 5.56 -3.53 6.99
CA HIS A 253 6.21 -2.28 6.57
C HIS A 253 5.20 -1.24 6.05
N CYS A 254 5.66 0.01 5.91
CA CYS A 254 4.92 1.04 5.19
C CYS A 254 5.86 1.99 4.46
N TYR A 255 5.33 2.62 3.41
CA TYR A 255 6.02 3.64 2.63
C TYR A 255 5.05 4.73 2.15
N PRO A 256 5.52 5.93 1.82
CA PRO A 256 4.65 6.98 1.30
C PRO A 256 4.48 6.92 -0.22
N GLU A 257 3.31 7.38 -0.68
CA GLU A 257 3.06 7.81 -2.06
C GLU A 257 2.75 9.31 -2.08
N PHE A 258 3.18 9.98 -3.13
CA PHE A 258 2.86 11.38 -3.43
C PHE A 258 2.20 11.50 -4.80
N TYR A 259 1.41 12.57 -4.99
CA TYR A 259 0.63 12.77 -6.21
C TYR A 259 1.06 14.03 -6.95
N LEU A 260 1.37 13.87 -8.23
CA LEU A 260 1.64 14.97 -9.16
C LEU A 260 0.82 14.82 -10.43
N VAL A 261 0.67 15.92 -11.17
CA VAL A 261 -0.11 16.03 -12.40
C VAL A 261 0.81 16.33 -13.56
N CYS A 262 0.65 15.62 -14.65
CA CYS A 262 1.38 15.85 -15.90
C CYS A 262 0.76 17.02 -16.71
N PRO A 263 1.40 17.49 -17.80
CA PRO A 263 0.90 18.58 -18.63
C PRO A 263 -0.51 18.38 -19.18
N GLU A 264 -0.91 17.13 -19.40
CA GLU A 264 -2.23 16.75 -19.91
C GLU A 264 -3.33 16.72 -18.83
N ASP A 265 -3.08 17.30 -17.66
CA ASP A 265 -3.98 17.30 -16.49
C ASP A 265 -4.29 15.91 -15.90
N LYS A 266 -3.52 14.88 -16.26
CA LYS A 266 -3.64 13.55 -15.68
C LYS A 266 -2.68 13.41 -14.51
N GLY A 267 -3.20 12.96 -13.39
CA GLY A 267 -2.40 12.82 -12.18
C GLY A 267 -2.08 11.36 -11.83
N TYR A 268 -0.94 11.18 -11.17
CA TYR A 268 -0.44 9.87 -10.78
C TYR A 268 0.10 9.86 -9.35
N TRP A 269 -0.02 8.72 -8.71
CA TRP A 269 0.62 8.42 -7.44
C TRP A 269 1.99 7.80 -7.68
N TYR A 270 3.02 8.34 -7.06
CA TYR A 270 4.40 7.85 -7.15
C TYR A 270 4.87 7.42 -5.76
N PRO A 271 5.39 6.20 -5.62
CA PRO A 271 5.90 5.72 -4.34
C PRO A 271 7.31 6.23 -4.08
N CYS A 272 7.72 6.24 -2.81
CA CYS A 272 9.11 6.34 -2.45
C CYS A 272 9.42 5.57 -1.16
N GLN A 273 10.66 5.09 -1.01
CA GLN A 273 11.10 4.34 0.17
C GLN A 273 11.74 5.29 1.18
N ALA A 274 10.96 5.76 2.16
CA ALA A 274 11.45 6.70 3.17
C ALA A 274 12.50 6.04 4.10
N ALA A 275 12.33 4.75 4.41
CA ALA A 275 13.27 3.97 5.22
C ALA A 275 13.96 2.89 4.38
N GLY A 276 15.19 2.53 4.68
CA GLY A 276 15.96 1.50 3.94
C GLY A 276 16.74 2.05 2.75
N ALA A 277 16.87 1.26 1.67
CA ALA A 277 17.57 1.69 0.47
C ALA A 277 16.89 2.90 -0.20
N ARG A 278 17.67 3.77 -0.86
CA ARG A 278 17.11 4.92 -1.57
C ARG A 278 16.31 4.45 -2.78
N SER A 279 15.01 4.74 -2.78
CA SER A 279 14.13 4.53 -3.92
C SER A 279 13.12 5.66 -3.98
N PHE A 280 13.15 6.46 -5.04
CA PHE A 280 12.31 7.63 -5.23
C PHE A 280 11.57 7.55 -6.57
N GLY A 281 10.25 7.69 -6.53
CA GLY A 281 9.37 7.47 -7.68
C GLY A 281 9.21 6.00 -8.06
N SER A 282 9.82 5.08 -7.31
CA SER A 282 9.84 3.64 -7.60
C SER A 282 9.67 2.82 -6.32
N MET A 283 9.21 1.57 -6.48
CA MET A 283 9.06 0.59 -5.41
C MET A 283 9.33 -0.81 -5.98
N PRO A 284 10.55 -1.34 -5.78
CA PRO A 284 10.92 -2.66 -6.30
C PRO A 284 10.30 -3.82 -5.51
N ASP A 285 9.88 -3.57 -4.26
CA ASP A 285 9.38 -4.61 -3.37
C ASP A 285 7.99 -5.12 -3.80
N LEU A 286 7.82 -6.44 -3.75
CA LEU A 286 6.60 -7.14 -4.15
C LEU A 286 5.71 -7.53 -2.95
N LEU A 287 5.89 -6.90 -1.78
CA LEU A 287 5.08 -7.19 -0.60
C LEU A 287 3.60 -6.88 -0.84
N PRO A 288 2.67 -7.71 -0.29
CA PRO A 288 1.24 -7.48 -0.42
C PRO A 288 0.82 -6.11 0.10
N ILE A 289 0.11 -5.35 -0.73
CA ILE A 289 -0.51 -4.09 -0.30
C ILE A 289 -1.83 -4.42 0.40
N LEU A 290 -1.94 -4.01 1.66
CA LEU A 290 -3.11 -4.24 2.50
C LEU A 290 -4.09 -3.07 2.44
N GLN A 291 -3.57 -1.82 2.46
CA GLN A 291 -4.40 -0.62 2.41
C GLN A 291 -3.55 0.61 2.01
N LYS A 292 -4.21 1.63 1.44
CA LYS A 292 -3.59 2.91 1.06
C LYS A 292 -4.33 4.08 1.69
N GLY A 293 -3.69 4.74 2.63
CA GLY A 293 -4.25 5.88 3.35
C GLY A 293 -3.76 5.93 4.81
N ASP A 294 -4.19 6.96 5.52
CA ASP A 294 -3.78 7.24 6.90
C ASP A 294 -4.86 8.03 7.69
N ASN A 295 -6.07 8.09 7.14
CA ASN A 295 -7.19 8.82 7.74
C ASN A 295 -8.51 8.06 7.51
N PHE A 296 -8.55 6.81 7.95
CA PHE A 296 -9.69 5.93 7.75
C PHE A 296 -10.83 6.24 8.73
N ARG A 297 -12.05 6.08 8.25
CA ARG A 297 -13.26 6.07 9.06
C ARG A 297 -13.84 4.66 9.05
N ASP A 298 -13.66 3.95 10.16
CA ASP A 298 -14.19 2.61 10.33
C ASP A 298 -15.60 2.71 10.96
N PRO A 299 -16.65 2.19 10.31
CA PRO A 299 -18.01 2.16 10.87
C PRO A 299 -18.11 1.44 12.21
N ASP A 300 -17.22 0.50 12.48
CA ASP A 300 -17.20 -0.26 13.75
C ASP A 300 -16.48 0.51 14.88
N ARG A 301 -15.82 1.64 14.55
CA ARG A 301 -15.13 2.53 15.48
C ARG A 301 -15.50 4.00 15.23
N PRO A 302 -16.78 4.36 15.38
CA PRO A 302 -17.27 5.69 15.04
C PRO A 302 -16.57 6.78 15.87
N GLY A 303 -16.44 7.96 15.27
CA GLY A 303 -15.85 9.14 15.93
C GLY A 303 -14.33 9.18 15.99
N ARG A 304 -13.64 8.16 15.50
CA ARG A 304 -12.16 8.12 15.44
C ARG A 304 -11.67 8.12 14.00
N SER A 305 -10.63 8.89 13.75
CA SER A 305 -9.81 8.78 12.55
C SER A 305 -8.70 7.78 12.83
N LEU A 306 -8.57 6.77 11.98
CA LEU A 306 -7.58 5.72 12.15
C LEU A 306 -6.46 5.89 11.12
N ARG A 307 -5.20 5.81 11.57
CA ARG A 307 -4.05 5.77 10.66
C ARG A 307 -3.98 4.48 9.85
N TYR A 308 -4.50 3.39 10.44
CA TYR A 308 -4.51 2.04 9.90
C TYR A 308 -5.80 1.33 10.32
N VAL A 309 -6.42 0.59 9.41
CA VAL A 309 -7.59 -0.25 9.72
C VAL A 309 -7.08 -1.57 10.25
N SER A 310 -7.16 -1.73 11.58
CA SER A 310 -6.74 -2.96 12.25
C SER A 310 -7.91 -3.89 12.47
N GLU A 311 -7.60 -5.09 12.96
CA GLU A 311 -8.58 -6.07 13.39
C GLU A 311 -9.47 -5.52 14.50
N PHE A 312 -10.71 -6.00 14.51
CA PHE A 312 -11.69 -5.68 15.52
C PHE A 312 -12.55 -6.91 15.80
N ILE A 313 -12.88 -7.14 17.05
CA ILE A 313 -13.83 -8.19 17.45
C ILE A 313 -14.68 -7.70 18.62
N ARG A 314 -15.94 -8.10 18.61
CA ARG A 314 -16.88 -7.97 19.73
C ARG A 314 -17.74 -9.23 19.82
N GLY A 315 -18.31 -9.45 20.98
CA GLY A 315 -19.21 -10.58 21.27
C GLY A 315 -19.50 -10.66 22.75
N SER A 316 -20.31 -11.63 23.18
CA SER A 316 -20.69 -11.83 24.57
C SER A 316 -20.28 -13.22 25.03
N ALA A 317 -19.58 -13.31 26.17
CA ALA A 317 -19.35 -14.56 26.90
C ALA A 317 -20.54 -14.84 27.86
N ILE A 318 -21.06 -16.07 27.88
CA ILE A 318 -22.25 -16.46 28.62
C ILE A 318 -21.84 -17.21 29.90
N GLY A 319 -22.53 -16.94 31.00
CA GLY A 319 -22.38 -17.70 32.27
C GLY A 319 -21.08 -17.42 33.01
N GLY A 320 -20.54 -16.20 32.92
CA GLY A 320 -19.29 -15.85 33.60
C GLY A 320 -18.01 -16.41 32.93
N ALA A 321 -18.17 -16.97 31.73
CA ALA A 321 -17.07 -17.41 30.91
C ALA A 321 -16.15 -16.23 30.55
N GLY A 322 -14.84 -16.46 30.51
CA GLY A 322 -13.88 -15.50 30.03
C GLY A 322 -14.04 -15.20 28.52
N SER A 323 -13.40 -14.14 28.06
CA SER A 323 -13.38 -13.82 26.63
C SER A 323 -12.86 -14.99 25.79
N PRO A 324 -13.36 -15.19 24.56
CA PRO A 324 -12.82 -16.20 23.67
C PRO A 324 -11.34 -15.89 23.35
N ARG A 325 -10.57 -16.92 23.05
CA ARG A 325 -9.25 -16.75 22.46
C ARG A 325 -9.42 -16.44 20.98
N VAL A 326 -8.84 -15.35 20.55
CA VAL A 326 -8.85 -14.89 19.15
C VAL A 326 -7.47 -15.03 18.56
N ILE A 327 -7.37 -15.61 17.37
CA ILE A 327 -6.14 -15.80 16.63
C ILE A 327 -6.37 -15.18 15.25
N TRP A 328 -5.68 -14.09 14.99
CA TRP A 328 -5.66 -13.47 13.67
C TRP A 328 -4.65 -14.20 12.80
N VAL A 329 -5.07 -14.57 11.59
CA VAL A 329 -4.22 -15.23 10.60
C VAL A 329 -3.81 -14.19 9.57
N ARG A 330 -2.50 -14.01 9.38
CA ARG A 330 -1.88 -13.20 8.34
C ARG A 330 -0.57 -13.87 8.00
N GLU A 331 -0.51 -14.55 6.88
CA GLU A 331 0.68 -15.32 6.50
C GLU A 331 0.79 -15.45 4.98
N GLY A 332 2.01 -15.30 4.45
CA GLY A 332 2.36 -15.78 3.13
C GLY A 332 2.24 -17.30 3.09
N ALA A 333 1.68 -17.86 2.03
CA ALA A 333 1.45 -19.29 1.85
C ALA A 333 2.23 -19.84 0.66
#